data_ea548b64ebe61dd87439ddfbf6b5ce50
#
_entry.id   ea548b64ebe61dd87439ddfbf6b5ce50
#
_cell.length_a   1.000
_cell.length_b   1.000
_cell.length_c   1.000
_cell.angle_alpha   90.00
_cell.angle_beta   90.00
_cell.angle_gamma   90.00
#
_symmetry.space_group_name_H-M   'P 1'
#
loop_
_entity.id
_entity.type
_entity.pdbx_description
1 polymer ?
#
loop_
_entity_poly.entity_id
_entity_poly.type
_entity_poly.pdbx_seq_one_letter_code
_entity_poly.pdbx_strand_id
1 'polypeptide(L)'
;MNAQNILTDITALSRSRSRASDDGLFLHRAALDEVDDRLSLVNRTFTKPAIVTGFPQVWGDLYPQAPVVPDTDTLALDQKAHDLVVHAMSLHWANDPVGQIIQSRRALEPDGLFLSVSFGGQTLNELRACLAQAEAQITGGLSPR
;
A
#
# COMPACT_ATOMS: atom_id res chain seq x y z
N MET A 1 16.13 -15.40 -17.51
CA MET A 1 14.98 -14.59 -16.99
C MET A 1 14.51 -15.26 -15.72
N ASN A 2 14.78 -14.67 -14.56
CA ASN A 2 14.19 -15.16 -13.32
C ASN A 2 12.67 -14.95 -13.41
N ALA A 3 11.89 -16.04 -13.36
CA ALA A 3 10.46 -15.94 -13.21
C ALA A 3 10.22 -15.17 -11.90
N GLN A 4 9.72 -13.96 -12.01
CA GLN A 4 9.32 -13.19 -10.84
C GLN A 4 8.21 -14.00 -10.14
N ASN A 5 8.42 -14.35 -8.88
CA ASN A 5 7.38 -15.05 -8.12
C ASN A 5 6.16 -14.13 -8.02
N ILE A 6 5.08 -14.52 -8.69
CA ILE A 6 3.81 -13.81 -8.59
C ILE A 6 3.27 -14.08 -7.17
N LEU A 7 3.27 -13.06 -6.33
CA LEU A 7 2.77 -13.11 -4.95
C LEU A 7 1.27 -12.85 -4.89
N THR A 8 0.77 -12.01 -5.79
CA THR A 8 -0.62 -11.54 -5.82
C THR A 8 -1.23 -11.75 -7.20
N ASP A 9 -2.39 -12.40 -7.27
CA ASP A 9 -3.22 -12.43 -8.47
C ASP A 9 -3.87 -11.06 -8.69
N ILE A 10 -3.29 -10.27 -9.60
CA ILE A 10 -3.74 -8.91 -9.90
C ILE A 10 -5.16 -8.89 -10.46
N THR A 11 -5.57 -9.92 -11.21
CA THR A 11 -6.94 -10.02 -11.74
C THR A 11 -7.95 -10.22 -10.62
N ALA A 12 -7.66 -11.13 -9.69
CA ALA A 12 -8.49 -11.36 -8.51
C ALA A 12 -8.53 -10.12 -7.61
N LEU A 13 -7.39 -9.45 -7.40
CA LEU A 13 -7.29 -8.21 -6.62
C LEU A 13 -8.15 -7.10 -7.25
N SER A 14 -8.03 -6.87 -8.55
CA SER A 14 -8.82 -5.85 -9.27
C SER A 14 -10.33 -6.12 -9.16
N ARG A 15 -10.74 -7.38 -9.33
CA ARG A 15 -12.13 -7.80 -9.16
C ARG A 15 -12.63 -7.61 -7.73
N SER A 16 -11.77 -7.85 -6.73
CA SER A 16 -12.11 -7.64 -5.33
C SER A 16 -12.28 -6.14 -5.03
N ARG A 17 -11.37 -5.30 -5.51
CA ARG A 17 -11.41 -3.84 -5.36
C ARG A 17 -12.65 -3.23 -6.03
N SER A 18 -13.05 -3.72 -7.21
CA SER A 18 -14.25 -3.22 -7.92
C SER A 18 -15.56 -3.50 -7.20
N ARG A 19 -15.57 -4.45 -6.25
CA ARG A 19 -16.75 -4.81 -5.43
C ARG A 19 -16.73 -4.18 -4.05
N ALA A 20 -15.67 -3.45 -3.71
CA ALA A 20 -15.57 -2.80 -2.41
C ALA A 20 -16.65 -1.71 -2.28
N SER A 21 -17.43 -1.80 -1.21
CA SER A 21 -18.40 -0.76 -0.84
C SER A 21 -17.74 0.26 0.10
N ASP A 22 -18.32 1.46 0.17
CA ASP A 22 -17.81 2.52 1.03
C ASP A 22 -17.73 2.10 2.50
N ASP A 23 -18.70 1.34 3.00
CA ASP A 23 -18.69 0.81 4.37
C ASP A 23 -17.53 -0.16 4.61
N GLY A 24 -17.11 -0.90 3.57
CA GLY A 24 -15.98 -1.81 3.64
C GLY A 24 -14.60 -1.10 3.66
N LEU A 25 -14.56 0.19 3.33
CA LEU A 25 -13.31 0.98 3.26
C LEU A 25 -12.95 1.69 4.56
N PHE A 26 -13.57 1.33 5.68
CA PHE A 26 -13.34 1.97 6.97
C PHE A 26 -11.87 1.95 7.43
N LEU A 27 -11.13 0.86 7.16
CA LEU A 27 -9.70 0.79 7.47
C LEU A 27 -8.86 1.75 6.63
N HIS A 28 -9.21 1.94 5.35
CA HIS A 28 -8.56 2.95 4.51
C HIS A 28 -8.81 4.36 5.02
N ARG A 29 -10.04 4.66 5.46
CA ARG A 29 -10.38 5.98 6.03
C ARG A 29 -9.64 6.22 7.34
N ALA A 30 -9.63 5.26 8.26
CA ALA A 30 -8.87 5.36 9.51
C ALA A 30 -7.35 5.52 9.25
N ALA A 31 -6.81 4.82 8.25
CA ALA A 31 -5.40 4.97 7.87
C ALA A 31 -5.12 6.33 7.23
N LEU A 32 -6.06 6.88 6.47
CA LEU A 32 -5.96 8.23 5.90
C LEU A 32 -5.92 9.28 7.01
N ASP A 33 -6.84 9.21 7.98
CA ASP A 33 -6.88 10.12 9.13
C ASP A 33 -5.56 10.08 9.91
N GLU A 34 -5.01 8.88 10.18
CA GLU A 34 -3.73 8.71 10.86
C GLU A 34 -2.56 9.30 10.05
N VAL A 35 -2.57 9.18 8.73
CA VAL A 35 -1.55 9.77 7.85
C VAL A 35 -1.63 11.28 7.85
N ASP A 36 -2.82 11.85 7.77
CA ASP A 36 -3.03 13.29 7.81
C ASP A 36 -2.57 13.89 9.13
N ASP A 37 -2.94 13.25 10.25
CA ASP A 37 -2.47 13.63 11.58
C ASP A 37 -0.94 13.62 11.68
N ARG A 38 -0.27 12.56 11.17
CA ARG A 38 1.20 12.47 11.19
C ARG A 38 1.85 13.51 10.30
N LEU A 39 1.30 13.77 9.12
CA LEU A 39 1.82 14.79 8.21
C LEU A 39 1.67 16.19 8.79
N SER A 40 0.61 16.45 9.57
CA SER A 40 0.41 17.72 10.28
C SER A 40 1.50 18.00 11.34
N LEU A 41 2.10 16.93 11.91
CA LEU A 41 3.20 17.05 12.88
C LEU A 41 4.56 17.30 12.21
N VAL A 42 4.67 17.07 10.90
CA VAL A 42 5.89 17.39 10.15
C VAL A 42 5.93 18.89 9.92
N ASN A 43 6.97 19.56 10.43
CA ASN A 43 7.16 21.02 10.27
C ASN A 43 7.58 21.36 8.83
N ARG A 44 6.73 20.99 7.86
CA ARG A 44 6.95 21.21 6.43
C ARG A 44 5.63 21.25 5.68
N THR A 45 5.50 22.16 4.72
CA THR A 45 4.40 22.19 3.77
C THR A 45 4.80 21.47 2.49
N PHE A 46 3.99 20.50 2.08
CA PHE A 46 4.19 19.77 0.82
C PHE A 46 3.40 20.47 -0.29
N THR A 47 4.07 20.77 -1.39
CA THR A 47 3.53 21.51 -2.52
C THR A 47 3.38 20.66 -3.79
N LYS A 48 4.07 19.52 -3.83
CA LYS A 48 4.08 18.59 -4.97
C LYS A 48 3.88 17.13 -4.49
N PRO A 49 2.84 16.87 -3.66
CA PRO A 49 2.57 15.51 -3.21
C PRO A 49 2.13 14.61 -4.37
N ALA A 50 2.37 13.30 -4.24
CA ALA A 50 1.79 12.26 -5.09
C ALA A 50 1.33 11.09 -4.23
N ILE A 51 0.28 10.39 -4.66
CA ILE A 51 -0.33 9.27 -3.94
C ILE A 51 -0.34 8.04 -4.82
N VAL A 52 0.16 6.93 -4.29
CA VAL A 52 0.12 5.60 -4.92
C VAL A 52 -0.89 4.75 -4.17
N THR A 53 -1.96 4.32 -4.82
CA THR A 53 -3.02 3.55 -4.16
C THR A 53 -3.89 2.75 -5.14
N GLY A 54 -4.48 1.66 -4.65
CA GLY A 54 -5.55 0.94 -5.33
C GLY A 54 -6.96 1.46 -5.04
N PHE A 55 -7.11 2.50 -4.17
CA PHE A 55 -8.39 3.07 -3.75
C PHE A 55 -8.39 4.60 -3.86
N PRO A 56 -8.35 5.13 -5.10
CA PRO A 56 -8.28 6.58 -5.33
C PRO A 56 -9.47 7.35 -4.76
N GLN A 57 -10.66 6.71 -4.65
CA GLN A 57 -11.86 7.31 -4.08
C GLN A 57 -11.75 7.67 -2.59
N VAL A 58 -10.80 7.08 -1.87
CA VAL A 58 -10.53 7.43 -0.46
C VAL A 58 -9.31 8.33 -0.37
N TRP A 59 -8.18 7.88 -0.95
CA TRP A 59 -6.89 8.54 -0.77
C TRP A 59 -6.72 9.84 -1.55
N GLY A 60 -7.58 10.08 -2.56
CA GLY A 60 -7.62 11.36 -3.27
C GLY A 60 -8.00 12.55 -2.39
N ASP A 61 -8.67 12.30 -1.26
CA ASP A 61 -9.08 13.35 -0.33
C ASP A 61 -7.91 13.91 0.49
N LEU A 62 -6.80 13.15 0.64
CA LEU A 62 -5.63 13.60 1.41
C LEU A 62 -4.98 14.86 0.82
N TYR A 63 -4.84 14.89 -0.50
CA TYR A 63 -4.35 16.05 -1.28
C TYR A 63 -5.15 16.18 -2.57
N PRO A 64 -6.27 16.91 -2.58
CA PRO A 64 -7.19 16.94 -3.74
C PRO A 64 -6.58 17.38 -5.08
N GLN A 65 -5.42 18.06 -5.05
CA GLN A 65 -4.72 18.52 -6.27
C GLN A 65 -3.53 17.61 -6.65
N ALA A 66 -3.23 16.59 -5.82
CA ALA A 66 -2.12 15.68 -6.08
C ALA A 66 -2.48 14.65 -7.17
N PRO A 67 -1.52 14.23 -8.00
CA PRO A 67 -1.70 13.06 -8.83
C PRO A 67 -1.88 11.81 -7.95
N VAL A 68 -2.95 11.07 -8.23
CA VAL A 68 -3.21 9.75 -7.63
C VAL A 68 -2.97 8.70 -8.71
N VAL A 69 -1.96 7.88 -8.51
CA VAL A 69 -1.56 6.85 -9.47
C VAL A 69 -1.87 5.45 -8.95
N PRO A 70 -2.22 4.49 -9.83
CA PRO A 70 -2.45 3.11 -9.43
C PRO A 70 -1.16 2.42 -8.98
N ASP A 71 -1.29 1.46 -8.07
CA ASP A 71 -0.22 0.64 -7.50
C ASP A 71 0.19 -0.52 -8.43
N THR A 72 0.39 -0.22 -9.69
CA THR A 72 0.89 -1.18 -10.70
C THR A 72 2.40 -1.41 -10.55
N ASP A 73 2.93 -2.46 -11.17
CA ASP A 73 4.37 -2.79 -11.08
C ASP A 73 5.26 -1.63 -11.57
N THR A 74 4.78 -0.86 -12.55
CA THR A 74 5.42 0.40 -12.96
C THR A 74 4.53 1.56 -12.53
N LEU A 75 5.06 2.42 -11.64
CA LEU A 75 4.36 3.59 -11.14
C LEU A 75 4.44 4.74 -12.15
N ALA A 76 3.29 5.35 -12.45
CA ALA A 76 3.21 6.50 -13.35
C ALA A 76 3.61 7.80 -12.62
N LEU A 77 4.82 7.84 -12.09
CA LEU A 77 5.41 8.97 -11.37
C LEU A 77 6.60 9.53 -12.14
N ASP A 78 6.62 10.85 -12.30
CA ASP A 78 7.77 11.54 -12.89
C ASP A 78 8.96 11.58 -11.93
N GLN A 79 10.17 11.43 -12.47
CA GLN A 79 11.39 11.44 -11.65
C GLN A 79 11.67 12.83 -11.09
N LYS A 80 12.03 12.89 -9.80
CA LYS A 80 12.40 14.13 -9.08
C LYS A 80 11.35 15.24 -9.22
N ALA A 81 10.07 14.85 -9.24
CA ALA A 81 8.95 15.77 -9.45
C ALA A 81 8.15 16.05 -8.19
N HIS A 82 8.37 15.29 -7.12
CA HIS A 82 7.52 15.30 -5.93
C HIS A 82 8.33 15.58 -4.66
N ASP A 83 7.76 16.36 -3.74
CA ASP A 83 8.30 16.61 -2.41
C ASP A 83 7.74 15.64 -1.35
N LEU A 84 6.63 14.95 -1.66
CA LEU A 84 6.02 13.89 -0.88
C LEU A 84 5.50 12.79 -1.80
N VAL A 85 5.80 11.53 -1.47
CA VAL A 85 5.12 10.37 -2.07
C VAL A 85 4.50 9.55 -0.94
N VAL A 86 3.16 9.41 -0.97
CA VAL A 86 2.40 8.56 -0.05
C VAL A 86 2.04 7.25 -0.75
N HIS A 87 2.59 6.13 -0.29
CA HIS A 87 2.22 4.79 -0.77
C HIS A 87 1.18 4.20 0.17
N ALA A 88 -0.08 4.25 -0.25
CA ALA A 88 -1.23 4.15 0.62
C ALA A 88 -1.91 2.78 0.54
N MET A 89 -1.76 1.97 1.59
CA MET A 89 -2.46 0.69 1.82
C MET A 89 -2.41 -0.28 0.63
N SER A 90 -1.29 -0.32 -0.10
CA SER A 90 -1.18 -1.16 -1.31
C SER A 90 0.12 -1.92 -1.45
N LEU A 91 1.18 -1.55 -0.71
CA LEU A 91 2.50 -2.18 -0.85
C LEU A 91 2.49 -3.70 -0.51
N HIS A 92 1.61 -4.13 0.39
CA HIS A 92 1.44 -5.55 0.75
C HIS A 92 0.74 -6.39 -0.35
N TRP A 93 0.20 -5.78 -1.38
CA TRP A 93 -0.35 -6.43 -2.57
C TRP A 93 0.62 -6.44 -3.76
N ALA A 94 1.72 -5.70 -3.67
CA ALA A 94 2.65 -5.56 -4.78
C ALA A 94 3.40 -6.88 -5.08
N ASN A 95 3.53 -7.21 -6.37
CA ASN A 95 4.39 -8.33 -6.80
C ASN A 95 5.88 -7.97 -6.72
N ASP A 96 6.20 -6.67 -6.87
CA ASP A 96 7.55 -6.12 -6.66
C ASP A 96 7.51 -4.92 -5.69
N PRO A 97 7.36 -5.16 -4.38
CA PRO A 97 7.30 -4.07 -3.41
C PRO A 97 8.60 -3.27 -3.34
N VAL A 98 9.74 -3.93 -3.54
CA VAL A 98 11.05 -3.26 -3.55
C VAL A 98 11.16 -2.33 -4.76
N GLY A 99 10.76 -2.79 -5.94
CA GLY A 99 10.71 -1.98 -7.15
C GLY A 99 9.82 -0.76 -7.01
N GLN A 100 8.63 -0.90 -6.38
CA GLN A 100 7.74 0.23 -6.13
C GLN A 100 8.33 1.24 -5.14
N ILE A 101 9.05 0.80 -4.10
CA ILE A 101 9.76 1.69 -3.18
C ILE A 101 10.89 2.44 -3.92
N ILE A 102 11.65 1.74 -4.77
CA ILE A 102 12.72 2.36 -5.57
C ILE A 102 12.14 3.41 -6.53
N GLN A 103 11.03 3.11 -7.20
CA GLN A 103 10.37 4.04 -8.11
C GLN A 103 9.85 5.28 -7.35
N SER A 104 9.21 5.08 -6.19
CA SER A 104 8.78 6.16 -5.31
C SER A 104 9.96 7.04 -4.86
N ARG A 105 11.11 6.43 -4.49
CA ARG A 105 12.32 7.15 -4.14
C ARG A 105 12.88 7.98 -5.31
N ARG A 106 12.82 7.45 -6.53
CA ARG A 106 13.27 8.16 -7.74
C ARG A 106 12.36 9.33 -8.13
N ALA A 107 11.07 9.24 -7.78
CA ALA A 107 10.10 10.29 -8.01
C ALA A 107 10.27 11.50 -7.07
N LEU A 108 10.93 11.29 -5.93
CA LEU A 108 11.17 12.35 -4.95
C LEU A 108 12.30 13.29 -5.38
N GLU A 109 12.09 14.58 -5.15
CA GLU A 109 13.12 15.61 -5.14
C GLU A 109 14.15 15.35 -4.03
N PRO A 110 15.33 16.01 -4.06
CA PRO A 110 16.23 16.01 -2.90
C PRO A 110 15.49 16.46 -1.65
N ASP A 111 15.70 15.74 -0.54
CA ASP A 111 14.99 15.98 0.73
C ASP A 111 13.48 15.71 0.70
N GLY A 112 12.95 15.06 -0.32
CA GLY A 112 11.56 14.63 -0.38
C GLY A 112 11.25 13.52 0.63
N LEU A 113 10.01 13.51 1.14
CA LEU A 113 9.52 12.52 2.10
C LEU A 113 8.81 11.34 1.39
N PHE A 114 9.19 10.11 1.72
CA PHE A 114 8.43 8.92 1.39
C PHE A 114 7.70 8.42 2.65
N LEU A 115 6.39 8.24 2.54
CA LEU A 115 5.56 7.67 3.58
C LEU A 115 4.80 6.47 3.03
N SER A 116 4.88 5.33 3.71
CA SER A 116 4.12 4.14 3.33
C SER A 116 3.27 3.63 4.48
N VAL A 117 2.04 3.28 4.17
CA VAL A 117 1.11 2.60 5.08
C VAL A 117 0.75 1.25 4.50
N SER A 118 0.95 0.20 5.28
CA SER A 118 0.64 -1.17 4.87
C SER A 118 0.34 -2.05 6.08
N PHE A 119 -0.26 -3.21 5.85
CA PHE A 119 -0.40 -4.21 6.90
C PHE A 119 0.96 -4.74 7.34
N GLY A 120 1.17 -4.86 8.64
CA GLY A 120 2.42 -5.29 9.26
C GLY A 120 2.40 -6.74 9.77
N GLY A 121 3.51 -7.17 10.39
CA GLY A 121 3.74 -8.55 10.81
C GLY A 121 2.77 -9.12 11.84
N GLN A 122 2.07 -8.28 12.61
CA GLN A 122 1.06 -8.72 13.59
C GLN A 122 -0.36 -8.76 13.00
N THR A 123 -0.52 -8.35 11.74
CA THR A 123 -1.83 -8.37 11.08
C THR A 123 -2.34 -9.81 11.00
N LEU A 124 -3.60 -10.01 11.43
CA LEU A 124 -4.27 -11.32 11.48
C LEU A 124 -3.49 -12.40 12.27
N ASN A 125 -2.71 -12.01 13.27
CA ASN A 125 -1.89 -12.93 14.05
C ASN A 125 -2.73 -14.05 14.71
N GLU A 126 -3.88 -13.72 15.28
CA GLU A 126 -4.79 -14.69 15.89
C GLU A 126 -5.33 -15.68 14.85
N LEU A 127 -5.77 -15.19 13.69
CA LEU A 127 -6.23 -16.04 12.60
C LEU A 127 -5.12 -16.99 12.12
N ARG A 128 -3.89 -16.48 11.96
CA ARG A 128 -2.72 -17.31 11.59
C ARG A 128 -2.46 -18.39 12.62
N ALA A 129 -2.53 -18.06 13.90
CA ALA A 129 -2.34 -19.02 14.99
C ALA A 129 -3.42 -20.10 14.98
N CYS A 130 -4.70 -19.72 14.83
CA CYS A 130 -5.81 -20.66 14.76
C CYS A 130 -5.72 -21.59 13.54
N LEU A 131 -5.37 -21.04 12.36
CA LEU A 131 -5.18 -21.85 11.15
C LEU A 131 -4.02 -22.83 11.29
N ALA A 132 -2.89 -22.39 11.87
CA ALA A 132 -1.75 -23.26 12.14
C ALA A 132 -2.11 -24.41 13.10
N GLN A 133 -2.85 -24.12 14.16
CA GLN A 133 -3.32 -25.14 15.10
C GLN A 133 -4.27 -26.15 14.44
N ALA A 134 -5.23 -25.67 13.64
CA ALA A 134 -6.14 -26.54 12.90
C ALA A 134 -5.41 -27.43 11.90
N GLU A 135 -4.46 -26.90 11.16
CA GLU A 135 -3.64 -27.64 10.19
C GLU A 135 -2.82 -28.73 10.91
N ALA A 136 -2.15 -28.39 12.01
CA ALA A 136 -1.38 -29.37 12.79
C ALA A 136 -2.25 -30.52 13.31
N GLN A 137 -3.51 -30.25 13.71
CA GLN A 137 -4.44 -31.27 14.17
C GLN A 137 -4.95 -32.19 13.05
N ILE A 138 -5.11 -31.66 11.85
CA ILE A 138 -5.70 -32.40 10.71
C ILE A 138 -4.60 -33.16 9.95
N THR A 139 -3.47 -32.53 9.69
CA THR A 139 -2.40 -33.06 8.82
C THR A 139 -1.18 -33.58 9.58
N GLY A 140 -1.07 -33.30 10.89
CA GLY A 140 0.09 -33.66 11.71
C GLY A 140 1.31 -32.77 11.47
N GLY A 141 1.22 -31.68 10.72
CA GLY A 141 2.31 -30.76 10.43
C GLY A 141 1.82 -29.38 10.02
N LEU A 142 2.76 -28.45 9.81
CA LEU A 142 2.50 -27.09 9.33
C LEU A 142 3.09 -26.92 7.94
N SER A 143 2.30 -26.35 7.02
CA SER A 143 2.82 -25.93 5.72
C SER A 143 3.73 -24.70 5.90
N PRO A 144 4.84 -24.60 5.17
CA PRO A 144 5.64 -23.37 5.15
C PRO A 144 4.82 -22.24 4.53
N ARG A 145 4.67 -21.14 5.26
CA ARG A 145 3.93 -19.93 4.83
C ARG A 145 4.76 -18.67 5.04
#